data_42bea84d45b294bc25f68a43078c8eaa
#
_entry.id   42bea84d45b294bc25f68a43078c8eaa
#
_cell.length_a   1.000
_cell.length_b   1.000
_cell.length_c   1.000
_cell.angle_alpha   90.00
_cell.angle_beta   90.00
_cell.angle_gamma   90.00
#
_symmetry.space_group_name_H-M   'P 1'
#
loop_
_entity.id
_entity.type
_entity.pdbx_description
1 polymer ?
#
loop_
_entity_poly.entity_id
_entity_poly.type
_entity_poly.pdbx_seq_one_letter_code
_entity_poly.pdbx_strand_id
1 'polypeptide(L)'
;MRQTPFEAAHSRDWDEFEAFLEKKPAFDAAEMPQRYRRICQSLALAADRQYSPALVDRLNRLALRGHHALYENRRRETQRVLEFVAAGFPALVRREWRLVLAASLLFFGPLVGLFAVLQVFPEFVHYLLRPEQIAGVHEMYDPASRRLGMREADTNLMMFGFYVWNNVGIGFQTFAGGLLAGVGSIWFLGSNGIVLGAVAGYLTQIGYVETFWSFVAGHSSWELIAIALSGAAGLRLGLAVIAPGRLTRKAALVAAARPAVQIMYGAALLFFVAAFVEAFWSPLTEVPFNAKLGVGMAGWALLIAYFAFAGRGRAAR
;
A
#
# COMPACT_ATOMS: atom_id res chain seq x y z
N MET A 1 -26.07 4.54 -45.41
CA MET A 1 -27.11 5.39 -44.77
C MET A 1 -26.93 6.80 -45.27
N ARG A 2 -28.01 7.57 -45.50
CA ARG A 2 -27.90 9.00 -45.81
C ARG A 2 -27.55 9.79 -44.54
N GLN A 3 -26.94 10.98 -44.66
CA GLN A 3 -26.49 11.79 -43.52
C GLN A 3 -27.65 12.12 -42.54
N THR A 4 -28.79 12.59 -43.02
CA THR A 4 -29.94 12.98 -42.18
C THR A 4 -30.42 11.88 -41.23
N PRO A 5 -30.62 10.60 -41.62
CA PRO A 5 -30.96 9.51 -40.70
C PRO A 5 -29.85 9.18 -39.71
N PHE A 6 -28.58 9.37 -40.06
CA PHE A 6 -27.44 9.16 -39.18
C PHE A 6 -27.41 10.24 -38.08
N GLU A 7 -27.59 11.51 -38.44
CA GLU A 7 -27.69 12.58 -37.44
C GLU A 7 -28.87 12.37 -36.50
N ALA A 8 -30.05 12.05 -37.04
CA ALA A 8 -31.24 11.80 -36.22
C ALA A 8 -31.07 10.67 -35.21
N ALA A 9 -30.30 9.64 -35.58
CA ALA A 9 -30.04 8.50 -34.67
C ALA A 9 -29.00 8.76 -33.56
N HIS A 10 -28.09 9.74 -33.79
CA HIS A 10 -26.93 9.91 -32.90
C HIS A 10 -26.80 11.31 -32.29
N SER A 11 -27.58 12.32 -32.75
CA SER A 11 -27.46 13.71 -32.28
C SER A 11 -27.64 13.83 -30.77
N ARG A 12 -28.59 13.08 -30.21
CA ARG A 12 -28.83 13.09 -28.76
C ARG A 12 -27.59 12.66 -27.96
N ASP A 13 -26.90 11.60 -28.38
CA ASP A 13 -25.66 11.15 -27.72
C ASP A 13 -24.55 12.20 -27.81
N TRP A 14 -24.48 12.91 -28.95
CA TRP A 14 -23.49 13.98 -29.16
C TRP A 14 -23.80 15.22 -28.29
N ASP A 15 -25.08 15.62 -28.23
CA ASP A 15 -25.54 16.76 -27.43
C ASP A 15 -25.34 16.49 -25.93
N GLU A 16 -25.66 15.29 -25.43
CA GLU A 16 -25.41 14.86 -24.07
C GLU A 16 -23.91 14.87 -23.75
N PHE A 17 -23.07 14.37 -24.68
CA PHE A 17 -21.62 14.37 -24.50
C PHE A 17 -21.03 15.79 -24.49
N GLU A 18 -21.55 16.69 -25.35
CA GLU A 18 -21.14 18.09 -25.36
C GLU A 18 -21.54 18.81 -24.08
N ALA A 19 -22.75 18.60 -23.58
CA ALA A 19 -23.22 19.13 -22.31
C ALA A 19 -22.35 18.68 -21.13
N PHE A 20 -21.94 17.40 -21.12
CA PHE A 20 -21.03 16.89 -20.10
C PHE A 20 -19.66 17.59 -20.13
N LEU A 21 -19.11 17.81 -21.34
CA LEU A 21 -17.85 18.54 -21.49
C LEU A 21 -17.95 20.00 -21.05
N GLU A 22 -19.16 20.58 -21.05
CA GLU A 22 -19.49 21.92 -20.52
C GLU A 22 -19.80 21.91 -19.02
N LYS A 23 -19.54 20.80 -18.31
CA LYS A 23 -19.82 20.61 -16.86
C LYS A 23 -21.30 20.67 -16.48
N LYS A 24 -22.20 20.42 -17.42
CA LYS A 24 -23.63 20.23 -17.18
C LYS A 24 -23.91 18.77 -16.80
N PRO A 25 -24.85 18.48 -15.88
CA PRO A 25 -25.22 17.11 -15.57
C PRO A 25 -25.96 16.48 -16.76
N ALA A 26 -25.30 15.56 -17.47
CA ALA A 26 -25.87 14.89 -18.64
C ALA A 26 -25.85 13.35 -18.47
N PHE A 27 -24.80 12.80 -17.86
CA PHE A 27 -24.65 11.37 -17.56
C PHE A 27 -23.60 11.15 -16.47
N ASP A 28 -23.47 9.88 -15.98
CA ASP A 28 -22.46 9.53 -14.97
C ASP A 28 -21.05 9.61 -15.58
N ALA A 29 -20.10 10.22 -14.86
CA ALA A 29 -18.69 10.31 -15.26
C ALA A 29 -18.04 8.93 -15.54
N ALA A 30 -18.52 7.88 -14.93
CA ALA A 30 -18.09 6.50 -15.20
C ALA A 30 -18.41 6.04 -16.64
N GLU A 31 -19.43 6.59 -17.29
CA GLU A 31 -19.80 6.29 -18.68
C GLU A 31 -18.92 7.00 -19.71
N MET A 32 -18.16 8.02 -19.29
CA MET A 32 -17.37 8.88 -20.18
C MET A 32 -16.48 8.10 -21.17
N PRO A 33 -15.74 7.03 -20.79
CA PRO A 33 -14.91 6.29 -21.75
C PRO A 33 -15.72 5.56 -22.82
N GLN A 34 -16.92 5.08 -22.46
CA GLN A 34 -17.79 4.39 -23.41
C GLN A 34 -18.43 5.36 -24.41
N ARG A 35 -18.90 6.51 -23.91
CA ARG A 35 -19.49 7.56 -24.75
C ARG A 35 -18.45 8.20 -25.66
N TYR A 36 -17.24 8.44 -25.18
CA TYR A 36 -16.12 8.90 -25.99
C TYR A 36 -15.83 7.96 -27.18
N ARG A 37 -15.82 6.64 -26.95
CA ARG A 37 -15.66 5.66 -28.03
C ARG A 37 -16.75 5.76 -29.07
N ARG A 38 -18.02 6.00 -28.69
CA ARG A 38 -19.14 6.23 -29.64
C ARG A 38 -18.94 7.49 -30.48
N ILE A 39 -18.43 8.57 -29.89
CA ILE A 39 -18.08 9.79 -30.64
C ILE A 39 -17.01 9.50 -31.69
N CYS A 40 -15.93 8.78 -31.31
CA CYS A 40 -14.88 8.40 -32.25
C CYS A 40 -15.40 7.48 -33.36
N GLN A 41 -16.30 6.55 -33.07
CA GLN A 41 -16.97 5.71 -34.09
C GLN A 41 -17.84 6.55 -35.02
N SER A 42 -18.61 7.50 -34.48
CA SER A 42 -19.42 8.42 -35.30
C SER A 42 -18.57 9.27 -36.20
N LEU A 43 -17.44 9.78 -35.74
CA LEU A 43 -16.46 10.53 -36.50
C LEU A 43 -15.87 9.68 -37.65
N ALA A 44 -15.43 8.47 -37.36
CA ALA A 44 -14.87 7.56 -38.34
C ALA A 44 -15.90 7.23 -39.44
N LEU A 45 -17.16 6.94 -39.08
CA LEU A 45 -18.24 6.68 -40.05
C LEU A 45 -18.61 7.92 -40.87
N ALA A 46 -18.62 9.10 -40.26
CA ALA A 46 -18.94 10.35 -41.00
C ALA A 46 -17.83 10.70 -42.00
N ALA A 47 -16.57 10.48 -41.65
CA ALA A 47 -15.43 10.68 -42.54
C ALA A 47 -15.41 9.65 -43.68
N ASP A 48 -15.59 8.35 -43.38
CA ASP A 48 -15.62 7.27 -44.38
C ASP A 48 -16.73 7.47 -45.41
N ARG A 49 -17.90 7.94 -44.98
CA ARG A 49 -19.07 8.18 -45.85
C ARG A 49 -19.11 9.56 -46.48
N GLN A 50 -18.06 10.34 -46.28
CA GLN A 50 -17.92 11.69 -46.85
C GLN A 50 -19.14 12.59 -46.55
N TYR A 51 -19.63 12.58 -45.32
CA TYR A 51 -20.69 13.48 -44.86
C TYR A 51 -20.22 14.93 -44.87
N SER A 52 -21.14 15.86 -44.63
CA SER A 52 -20.82 17.30 -44.72
C SER A 52 -19.61 17.67 -43.85
N PRO A 53 -18.73 18.58 -44.32
CA PRO A 53 -17.59 19.05 -43.54
C PRO A 53 -18.00 19.59 -42.16
N ALA A 54 -19.15 20.25 -42.08
CA ALA A 54 -19.68 20.80 -40.84
C ALA A 54 -19.93 19.70 -39.77
N LEU A 55 -20.45 18.54 -40.16
CA LEU A 55 -20.68 17.41 -39.30
C LEU A 55 -19.34 16.78 -38.85
N VAL A 56 -18.44 16.55 -39.79
CA VAL A 56 -17.11 15.98 -39.51
C VAL A 56 -16.33 16.89 -38.56
N ASP A 57 -16.35 18.19 -38.78
CA ASP A 57 -15.70 19.19 -37.93
C ASP A 57 -16.31 19.23 -36.52
N ARG A 58 -17.63 19.12 -36.39
CA ARG A 58 -18.31 19.04 -35.09
C ARG A 58 -17.86 17.81 -34.33
N LEU A 59 -17.89 16.63 -34.92
CA LEU A 59 -17.49 15.38 -34.31
C LEU A 59 -16.01 15.36 -33.98
N ASN A 60 -15.16 15.93 -34.80
CA ASN A 60 -13.73 16.06 -34.54
C ASN A 60 -13.45 16.97 -33.33
N ARG A 61 -14.15 18.11 -33.23
CA ARG A 61 -14.05 18.96 -32.01
C ARG A 61 -14.51 18.22 -30.76
N LEU A 62 -15.60 17.46 -30.83
CA LEU A 62 -16.08 16.65 -29.70
C LEU A 62 -15.08 15.57 -29.33
N ALA A 63 -14.49 14.88 -30.30
CA ALA A 63 -13.47 13.86 -30.06
C ALA A 63 -12.21 14.46 -29.43
N LEU A 64 -11.72 15.60 -29.91
CA LEU A 64 -10.57 16.30 -29.32
C LEU A 64 -10.84 16.77 -27.91
N ARG A 65 -11.97 17.42 -27.63
CA ARG A 65 -12.37 17.87 -26.30
C ARG A 65 -12.55 16.68 -25.35
N GLY A 66 -13.18 15.60 -25.83
CA GLY A 66 -13.35 14.35 -25.09
C GLY A 66 -12.01 13.68 -24.74
N HIS A 67 -11.08 13.64 -25.69
CA HIS A 67 -9.72 13.17 -25.48
C HIS A 67 -9.03 13.96 -24.37
N HIS A 68 -9.02 15.28 -24.45
CA HIS A 68 -8.42 16.12 -23.43
C HIS A 68 -9.05 15.89 -22.04
N ALA A 69 -10.39 15.85 -21.97
CA ALA A 69 -11.08 15.60 -20.69
C ALA A 69 -10.74 14.23 -20.07
N LEU A 70 -10.63 13.18 -20.90
CA LEU A 70 -10.30 11.83 -20.47
C LEU A 70 -8.86 11.72 -19.96
N TYR A 71 -7.90 12.28 -20.70
CA TYR A 71 -6.48 12.16 -20.37
C TYR A 71 -6.00 13.19 -19.35
N GLU A 72 -6.59 14.38 -19.31
CA GLU A 72 -6.29 15.40 -18.30
C GLU A 72 -6.72 14.93 -16.89
N ASN A 73 -7.86 14.27 -16.79
CA ASN A 73 -8.34 13.69 -15.55
C ASN A 73 -7.38 12.60 -15.02
N ARG A 74 -6.92 11.70 -15.90
CA ARG A 74 -5.96 10.65 -15.57
C ARG A 74 -4.60 11.22 -15.14
N ARG A 75 -4.14 12.28 -15.80
CA ARG A 75 -2.90 12.98 -15.45
C ARG A 75 -3.01 13.65 -14.06
N ARG A 76 -4.16 14.25 -13.75
CA ARG A 76 -4.42 14.84 -12.42
C ARG A 76 -4.48 13.79 -11.32
N GLU A 77 -5.06 12.63 -11.58
CA GLU A 77 -5.09 11.53 -10.60
C GLU A 77 -3.68 11.00 -10.31
N THR A 78 -2.89 10.75 -11.35
CA THR A 78 -1.49 10.33 -11.17
C THR A 78 -0.68 11.38 -10.40
N GLN A 79 -0.86 12.66 -10.70
CA GLN A 79 -0.20 13.74 -9.95
C GLN A 79 -0.62 13.77 -8.48
N ARG A 80 -1.89 13.56 -8.17
CA ARG A 80 -2.38 13.46 -6.78
C ARG A 80 -1.76 12.31 -6.02
N VAL A 81 -1.62 11.14 -6.65
CA VAL A 81 -0.94 9.98 -6.04
C VAL A 81 0.53 10.30 -5.78
N LEU A 82 1.23 10.88 -6.75
CA LEU A 82 2.64 11.28 -6.59
C LEU A 82 2.81 12.34 -5.50
N GLU A 83 1.93 13.34 -5.43
CA GLU A 83 1.94 14.37 -4.39
C GLU A 83 1.65 13.77 -3.01
N PHE A 84 0.72 12.83 -2.94
CA PHE A 84 0.44 12.11 -1.70
C PHE A 84 1.69 11.35 -1.23
N VAL A 85 2.31 10.55 -2.08
CA VAL A 85 3.51 9.80 -1.71
C VAL A 85 4.68 10.75 -1.39
N ALA A 86 4.93 11.78 -2.20
CA ALA A 86 6.08 12.65 -2.02
C ALA A 86 5.98 13.60 -0.80
N ALA A 87 4.77 13.99 -0.39
CA ALA A 87 4.59 15.00 0.65
C ALA A 87 3.42 14.71 1.61
N GLY A 88 2.28 14.28 1.11
CA GLY A 88 1.06 14.10 1.90
C GLY A 88 1.18 13.01 2.95
N PHE A 89 1.68 11.84 2.58
CA PHE A 89 1.84 10.71 3.47
C PHE A 89 2.84 10.96 4.61
N PRO A 90 4.08 11.42 4.36
CA PRO A 90 5.01 11.70 5.45
C PRO A 90 4.54 12.87 6.34
N ALA A 91 3.85 13.87 5.78
CA ALA A 91 3.25 14.94 6.58
C ALA A 91 2.13 14.41 7.49
N LEU A 92 1.30 13.48 6.99
CA LEU A 92 0.25 12.83 7.77
C LEU A 92 0.84 11.99 8.91
N VAL A 93 1.86 11.19 8.66
CA VAL A 93 2.57 10.39 9.68
C VAL A 93 3.14 11.29 10.77
N ARG A 94 3.78 12.41 10.41
CA ARG A 94 4.27 13.40 11.39
C ARG A 94 3.15 14.07 12.18
N ARG A 95 2.01 14.35 11.56
CA ARG A 95 0.84 14.92 12.26
C ARG A 95 0.30 13.95 13.32
N GLU A 96 0.30 12.67 13.03
CA GLU A 96 -0.17 11.61 13.92
C GLU A 96 0.96 11.02 14.80
N TRP A 97 2.08 11.71 14.99
CA TRP A 97 3.30 11.21 15.61
C TRP A 97 3.10 10.53 16.96
N ARG A 98 2.11 10.99 17.77
CA ARG A 98 1.83 10.37 19.08
C ARG A 98 1.29 8.94 18.94
N LEU A 99 0.39 8.72 18.00
CA LEU A 99 -0.17 7.40 17.72
C LEU A 99 0.87 6.50 17.02
N VAL A 100 1.67 7.08 16.15
CA VAL A 100 2.78 6.37 15.50
C VAL A 100 3.81 5.93 16.53
N LEU A 101 4.18 6.80 17.47
CA LEU A 101 5.09 6.46 18.56
C LEU A 101 4.50 5.37 19.46
N ALA A 102 3.24 5.49 19.87
CA ALA A 102 2.56 4.49 20.70
C ALA A 102 2.53 3.12 20.00
N ALA A 103 2.13 3.09 18.71
CA ALA A 103 2.13 1.86 17.92
C ALA A 103 3.53 1.28 17.75
N SER A 104 4.54 2.13 17.52
CA SER A 104 5.93 1.71 17.42
C SER A 104 6.43 1.10 18.73
N LEU A 105 6.13 1.70 19.88
CA LEU A 105 6.52 1.14 21.19
C LEU A 105 5.82 -0.19 21.47
N LEU A 106 4.53 -0.31 21.12
CA LEU A 106 3.77 -1.55 21.30
C LEU A 106 4.28 -2.69 20.41
N PHE A 107 4.85 -2.39 19.27
CA PHE A 107 5.38 -3.36 18.32
C PHE A 107 6.88 -3.64 18.54
N PHE A 108 7.71 -2.59 18.44
CA PHE A 108 9.17 -2.72 18.55
C PHE A 108 9.65 -2.99 19.99
N GLY A 109 8.90 -2.57 21.01
CA GLY A 109 9.22 -2.85 22.40
C GLY A 109 9.31 -4.36 22.68
N PRO A 110 8.24 -5.14 22.46
CA PRO A 110 8.28 -6.59 22.59
C PRO A 110 9.28 -7.25 21.62
N LEU A 111 9.39 -6.77 20.37
CA LEU A 111 10.32 -7.30 19.38
C LEU A 111 11.77 -7.22 19.89
N VAL A 112 12.22 -6.03 20.24
CA VAL A 112 13.60 -5.80 20.69
C VAL A 112 13.83 -6.41 22.06
N GLY A 113 12.83 -6.31 22.95
CA GLY A 113 12.91 -6.90 24.29
C GLY A 113 13.09 -8.40 24.27
N LEU A 114 12.28 -9.13 23.49
CA LEU A 114 12.40 -10.58 23.39
C LEU A 114 13.62 -11.03 22.60
N PHE A 115 13.98 -10.29 21.55
CA PHE A 115 15.26 -10.52 20.86
C PHE A 115 16.41 -10.50 21.87
N ALA A 116 16.49 -9.49 22.74
CA ALA A 116 17.54 -9.37 23.75
C ALA A 116 17.46 -10.44 24.84
N VAL A 117 16.25 -10.75 25.32
CA VAL A 117 16.05 -11.81 26.33
C VAL A 117 16.54 -13.17 25.81
N LEU A 118 16.25 -13.52 24.58
CA LEU A 118 16.65 -14.81 24.00
C LEU A 118 18.15 -14.93 23.72
N GLN A 119 18.90 -13.82 23.70
CA GLN A 119 20.38 -13.91 23.67
C GLN A 119 20.95 -14.41 25.01
N VAL A 120 20.23 -14.20 26.10
CA VAL A 120 20.68 -14.59 27.48
C VAL A 120 19.99 -15.87 27.93
N PHE A 121 18.72 -16.05 27.59
CA PHE A 121 17.86 -17.15 28.03
C PHE A 121 17.18 -17.83 26.83
N PRO A 122 17.89 -18.61 26.04
CA PRO A 122 17.37 -19.19 24.79
C PRO A 122 16.19 -20.16 25.01
N GLU A 123 16.11 -20.81 26.17
CA GLU A 123 15.03 -21.71 26.51
C GLU A 123 13.66 -21.04 26.59
N PHE A 124 13.59 -19.72 26.78
CA PHE A 124 12.33 -18.98 26.77
C PHE A 124 11.56 -19.08 25.45
N VAL A 125 12.23 -19.42 24.34
CA VAL A 125 11.56 -19.62 23.03
C VAL A 125 10.43 -20.66 23.11
N HIS A 126 10.60 -21.71 23.92
CA HIS A 126 9.62 -22.79 24.08
C HIS A 126 8.34 -22.37 24.82
N TYR A 127 8.36 -21.23 25.54
CA TYR A 127 7.17 -20.62 26.15
C TYR A 127 6.46 -19.65 25.19
N LEU A 128 7.15 -19.17 24.15
CA LEU A 128 6.66 -18.14 23.23
C LEU A 128 6.17 -18.73 21.91
N LEU A 129 6.83 -19.75 21.40
CA LEU A 129 6.54 -20.39 20.14
C LEU A 129 6.17 -21.86 20.36
N ARG A 130 5.21 -22.34 19.57
CA ARG A 130 4.83 -23.75 19.56
C ARG A 130 5.92 -24.60 18.89
N PRO A 131 6.06 -25.89 19.26
CA PRO A 131 7.06 -26.78 18.66
C PRO A 131 7.03 -26.79 17.13
N GLU A 132 5.83 -26.74 16.51
CA GLU A 132 5.67 -26.73 15.05
C GLU A 132 6.20 -25.43 14.43
N GLN A 133 6.06 -24.31 15.12
CA GLN A 133 6.60 -23.03 14.67
C GLN A 133 8.13 -23.03 14.74
N ILE A 134 8.69 -23.55 15.83
CA ILE A 134 10.15 -23.70 16.00
C ILE A 134 10.71 -24.62 14.89
N ALA A 135 10.09 -25.78 14.66
CA ALA A 135 10.50 -26.72 13.62
C ALA A 135 10.41 -26.06 12.23
N GLY A 136 9.33 -25.31 11.96
CA GLY A 136 9.15 -24.63 10.66
C GLY A 136 10.22 -23.56 10.38
N VAL A 137 10.56 -22.71 11.39
CA VAL A 137 11.62 -21.69 11.20
C VAL A 137 13.00 -22.33 11.12
N HIS A 138 13.23 -23.44 11.84
CA HIS A 138 14.45 -24.23 11.75
C HIS A 138 14.64 -24.76 10.32
N GLU A 139 13.62 -25.44 9.77
CA GLU A 139 13.65 -26.01 8.42
C GLU A 139 13.83 -24.91 7.35
N MET A 140 13.19 -23.73 7.54
CA MET A 140 13.26 -22.61 6.60
C MET A 140 14.67 -21.99 6.54
N TYR A 141 15.34 -21.83 7.67
CA TYR A 141 16.59 -21.05 7.76
C TYR A 141 17.84 -21.92 8.02
N ASP A 142 17.70 -23.26 8.05
CA ASP A 142 18.83 -24.17 8.23
C ASP A 142 19.89 -23.95 7.11
N PRO A 143 21.13 -23.61 7.49
CA PRO A 143 22.22 -23.43 6.53
C PRO A 143 22.49 -24.65 5.67
N ALA A 144 22.18 -25.86 6.15
CA ALA A 144 22.38 -27.11 5.43
C ALA A 144 21.29 -27.37 4.36
N SER A 145 20.10 -26.81 4.54
CA SER A 145 18.93 -27.11 3.68
C SER A 145 19.00 -26.49 2.28
N ARG A 146 19.80 -25.43 2.08
CA ARG A 146 19.93 -24.61 0.85
C ARG A 146 18.60 -24.17 0.21
N ARG A 147 17.47 -24.29 0.92
CA ARG A 147 16.11 -24.02 0.38
C ARG A 147 15.88 -22.55 0.02
N LEU A 148 16.58 -21.63 0.67
CA LEU A 148 16.42 -20.19 0.47
C LEU A 148 17.08 -19.64 -0.81
N GLY A 149 17.53 -20.42 -1.74
CA GLY A 149 18.15 -19.92 -2.97
C GLY A 149 17.82 -20.73 -4.22
N MET A 150 17.06 -21.81 -4.08
CA MET A 150 16.73 -22.72 -5.18
C MET A 150 15.25 -22.57 -5.59
N ARG A 151 14.83 -21.37 -6.00
CA ARG A 151 13.46 -21.14 -6.47
C ARG A 151 13.45 -20.86 -7.96
N GLU A 152 12.57 -21.54 -8.68
CA GLU A 152 12.25 -21.22 -10.07
C GLU A 152 11.47 -19.92 -10.17
N ALA A 153 11.51 -19.24 -11.33
CA ALA A 153 10.87 -17.94 -11.54
C ALA A 153 9.35 -17.95 -11.26
N ASP A 154 8.66 -19.04 -11.62
CA ASP A 154 7.22 -19.21 -11.36
C ASP A 154 6.92 -19.29 -9.86
N THR A 155 7.81 -19.88 -9.08
CA THR A 155 7.73 -19.94 -7.62
C THR A 155 7.89 -18.56 -6.99
N ASN A 156 8.75 -17.70 -7.55
CA ASN A 156 8.93 -16.33 -7.05
C ASN A 156 7.67 -15.48 -7.23
N LEU A 157 6.96 -15.60 -8.35
CA LEU A 157 5.71 -14.89 -8.57
C LEU A 157 4.59 -15.37 -7.63
N MET A 158 4.50 -16.69 -7.40
CA MET A 158 3.57 -17.27 -6.44
C MET A 158 3.88 -16.78 -5.02
N MET A 159 5.15 -16.78 -4.63
CA MET A 159 5.59 -16.28 -3.33
C MET A 159 5.35 -14.79 -3.16
N PHE A 160 5.53 -14.00 -4.21
CA PHE A 160 5.16 -12.58 -4.19
C PHE A 160 3.67 -12.39 -3.86
N GLY A 161 2.79 -13.13 -4.54
CA GLY A 161 1.35 -13.10 -4.22
C GLY A 161 1.06 -13.51 -2.79
N PHE A 162 1.73 -14.55 -2.29
CA PHE A 162 1.61 -15.00 -0.90
C PHE A 162 2.08 -13.92 0.09
N TYR A 163 3.24 -13.31 -0.13
CA TYR A 163 3.76 -12.26 0.75
C TYR A 163 2.87 -11.02 0.74
N VAL A 164 2.39 -10.58 -0.43
CA VAL A 164 1.40 -9.48 -0.50
C VAL A 164 0.17 -9.81 0.33
N TRP A 165 -0.40 -11.00 0.16
CA TRP A 165 -1.60 -11.41 0.91
C TRP A 165 -1.34 -11.49 2.42
N ASN A 166 -0.22 -12.10 2.82
CA ASN A 166 0.16 -12.27 4.23
C ASN A 166 0.41 -10.92 4.92
N ASN A 167 1.30 -10.10 4.34
CA ASN A 167 1.76 -8.87 4.97
C ASN A 167 0.66 -7.79 5.00
N VAL A 168 -0.09 -7.64 3.89
CA VAL A 168 -1.26 -6.76 3.85
C VAL A 168 -2.36 -7.27 4.79
N GLY A 169 -2.54 -8.61 4.90
CA GLY A 169 -3.46 -9.25 5.82
C GLY A 169 -3.15 -8.91 7.29
N ILE A 170 -1.89 -9.02 7.70
CA ILE A 170 -1.42 -8.61 9.04
C ILE A 170 -1.68 -7.12 9.29
N GLY A 171 -1.32 -6.26 8.33
CA GLY A 171 -1.58 -4.84 8.40
C GLY A 171 -3.07 -4.51 8.53
N PHE A 172 -3.91 -5.16 7.72
CA PHE A 172 -5.36 -4.96 7.76
C PHE A 172 -5.99 -5.43 9.07
N GLN A 173 -5.61 -6.60 9.60
CA GLN A 173 -6.07 -7.09 10.89
C GLN A 173 -5.67 -6.14 12.02
N THR A 174 -4.43 -5.65 11.99
CA THR A 174 -3.91 -4.67 12.96
C THR A 174 -4.70 -3.36 12.91
N PHE A 175 -5.03 -2.88 11.72
CA PHE A 175 -5.84 -1.68 11.50
C PHE A 175 -7.30 -1.89 11.92
N ALA A 176 -7.95 -2.95 11.42
CA ALA A 176 -9.36 -3.24 11.68
C ALA A 176 -9.63 -3.54 13.16
N GLY A 177 -8.65 -4.13 13.85
CA GLY A 177 -8.69 -4.33 15.31
C GLY A 177 -8.89 -3.04 16.10
N GLY A 178 -8.59 -1.89 15.51
CA GLY A 178 -8.86 -0.58 16.08
C GLY A 178 -10.35 -0.28 16.31
N LEU A 179 -11.24 -0.87 15.51
CA LEU A 179 -12.69 -0.72 15.66
C LEU A 179 -13.20 -1.32 16.98
N LEU A 180 -12.47 -2.26 17.57
CA LEU A 180 -12.71 -2.79 18.92
C LEU A 180 -12.13 -1.85 19.99
N ALA A 181 -12.43 -0.57 19.91
CA ALA A 181 -11.93 0.46 20.84
C ALA A 181 -10.39 0.46 20.97
N GLY A 182 -9.66 0.07 19.92
CA GLY A 182 -8.20 0.02 19.88
C GLY A 182 -7.58 -1.26 20.44
N VAL A 183 -8.33 -2.07 21.19
CA VAL A 183 -7.81 -3.28 21.86
C VAL A 183 -7.21 -4.28 20.87
N GLY A 184 -7.89 -4.51 19.74
CA GLY A 184 -7.39 -5.40 18.71
C GLY A 184 -6.07 -4.91 18.10
N SER A 185 -5.93 -3.60 17.84
CA SER A 185 -4.66 -3.05 17.35
C SER A 185 -3.52 -3.25 18.34
N ILE A 186 -3.77 -3.02 19.64
CA ILE A 186 -2.79 -3.27 20.69
C ILE A 186 -2.38 -4.74 20.71
N TRP A 187 -3.37 -5.64 20.64
CA TRP A 187 -3.13 -7.09 20.60
C TRP A 187 -2.29 -7.51 19.39
N PHE A 188 -2.67 -7.09 18.19
CA PHE A 188 -1.95 -7.48 16.98
C PHE A 188 -0.55 -6.87 16.91
N LEU A 189 -0.34 -5.62 17.36
CA LEU A 189 1.00 -5.03 17.47
C LEU A 189 1.87 -5.81 18.44
N GLY A 190 1.37 -6.06 19.67
CA GLY A 190 2.11 -6.77 20.69
C GLY A 190 2.43 -8.21 20.29
N SER A 191 1.43 -8.97 19.81
CA SER A 191 1.62 -10.36 19.41
C SER A 191 2.58 -10.53 18.24
N ASN A 192 2.49 -9.66 17.20
CA ASN A 192 3.46 -9.69 16.11
C ASN A 192 4.87 -9.31 16.57
N GLY A 193 5.00 -8.30 17.45
CA GLY A 193 6.29 -7.95 18.05
C GLY A 193 6.90 -9.11 18.84
N ILE A 194 6.09 -9.80 19.64
CA ILE A 194 6.51 -10.99 20.41
C ILE A 194 7.00 -12.09 19.47
N VAL A 195 6.20 -12.48 18.48
CA VAL A 195 6.54 -13.58 17.56
C VAL A 195 7.79 -13.27 16.74
N LEU A 196 7.87 -12.07 16.16
CA LEU A 196 9.03 -11.67 15.35
C LEU A 196 10.29 -11.53 16.20
N GLY A 197 10.18 -10.99 17.41
CA GLY A 197 11.29 -10.89 18.37
C GLY A 197 11.78 -12.26 18.82
N ALA A 198 10.84 -13.19 19.08
CA ALA A 198 11.17 -14.57 19.46
C ALA A 198 11.88 -15.32 18.32
N VAL A 199 11.36 -15.24 17.09
CA VAL A 199 11.98 -15.89 15.92
C VAL A 199 13.37 -15.31 15.64
N ALA A 200 13.49 -13.98 15.58
CA ALA A 200 14.76 -13.32 15.31
C ALA A 200 15.81 -13.60 16.39
N GLY A 201 15.39 -13.54 17.67
CA GLY A 201 16.27 -13.81 18.81
C GLY A 201 16.76 -15.26 18.82
N TYR A 202 15.84 -16.21 18.63
CA TYR A 202 16.15 -17.63 18.61
C TYR A 202 17.09 -18.02 17.48
N LEU A 203 16.75 -17.65 16.23
CA LEU A 203 17.60 -17.99 15.07
C LEU A 203 18.99 -17.35 15.13
N THR A 204 19.08 -16.14 15.68
CA THR A 204 20.37 -15.48 15.92
C THR A 204 21.19 -16.23 16.95
N GLN A 205 20.56 -16.67 18.05
CA GLN A 205 21.21 -17.33 19.17
C GLN A 205 21.73 -18.73 18.79
N ILE A 206 20.99 -19.49 17.98
CA ILE A 206 21.44 -20.83 17.51
C ILE A 206 22.44 -20.78 16.35
N GLY A 207 22.87 -19.57 15.92
CA GLY A 207 23.90 -19.40 14.90
C GLY A 207 23.40 -19.30 13.44
N TYR A 208 22.08 -19.22 13.21
CA TYR A 208 21.50 -19.06 11.86
C TYR A 208 21.54 -17.59 11.38
N VAL A 209 22.53 -16.83 11.83
CA VAL A 209 22.69 -15.38 11.59
C VAL A 209 22.74 -15.07 10.10
N GLU A 210 23.58 -15.81 9.35
CA GLU A 210 23.81 -15.50 7.94
C GLU A 210 22.58 -15.80 7.08
N THR A 211 21.94 -16.94 7.26
CA THR A 211 20.75 -17.33 6.50
C THR A 211 19.53 -16.44 6.83
N PHE A 212 19.28 -16.23 8.13
CA PHE A 212 18.14 -15.44 8.58
C PHE A 212 18.27 -13.95 8.20
N TRP A 213 19.35 -13.29 8.59
CA TRP A 213 19.51 -11.86 8.34
C TRP A 213 19.72 -11.53 6.87
N SER A 214 20.36 -12.44 6.08
CA SER A 214 20.42 -12.27 4.61
C SER A 214 19.04 -12.20 3.98
N PHE A 215 18.09 -12.98 4.48
CA PHE A 215 16.74 -13.00 3.96
C PHE A 215 15.93 -11.78 4.42
N VAL A 216 15.98 -11.48 5.73
CA VAL A 216 15.08 -10.51 6.39
C VAL A 216 15.55 -9.06 6.23
N ALA A 217 16.85 -8.79 6.22
CA ALA A 217 17.38 -7.42 6.31
C ALA A 217 16.83 -6.50 5.21
N GLY A 218 16.72 -6.98 3.96
CA GLY A 218 16.37 -6.14 2.82
C GLY A 218 14.94 -5.60 2.84
N HIS A 219 13.98 -6.40 3.34
CA HIS A 219 12.57 -6.00 3.38
C HIS A 219 12.09 -5.51 4.75
N SER A 220 12.83 -5.78 5.82
CA SER A 220 12.42 -5.51 7.21
C SER A 220 11.99 -4.06 7.46
N SER A 221 12.70 -3.07 6.92
CA SER A 221 12.37 -1.66 7.12
C SER A 221 10.99 -1.30 6.55
N TRP A 222 10.67 -1.81 5.37
CA TRP A 222 9.40 -1.56 4.68
C TRP A 222 8.23 -2.22 5.41
N GLU A 223 8.41 -3.48 5.80
CA GLU A 223 7.38 -4.28 6.43
C GLU A 223 7.12 -3.86 7.88
N LEU A 224 8.15 -3.76 8.72
CA LEU A 224 7.98 -3.47 10.14
C LEU A 224 7.43 -2.05 10.38
N ILE A 225 7.85 -1.07 9.58
CA ILE A 225 7.27 0.27 9.60
C ILE A 225 5.80 0.24 9.15
N ALA A 226 5.45 -0.55 8.13
CA ALA A 226 4.07 -0.67 7.67
C ALA A 226 3.16 -1.29 8.74
N ILE A 227 3.63 -2.30 9.49
CA ILE A 227 2.89 -2.87 10.64
C ILE A 227 2.64 -1.80 11.71
N ALA A 228 3.66 -1.04 12.09
CA ALA A 228 3.53 0.02 13.09
C ALA A 228 2.57 1.13 12.63
N LEU A 229 2.62 1.53 11.35
CA LEU A 229 1.70 2.52 10.78
C LEU A 229 0.26 2.00 10.70
N SER A 230 0.06 0.72 10.36
CA SER A 230 -1.25 0.08 10.39
C SER A 230 -1.85 0.09 11.80
N GLY A 231 -1.02 -0.17 12.80
CA GLY A 231 -1.40 -0.05 14.20
C GLY A 231 -1.74 1.38 14.62
N ALA A 232 -0.97 2.36 14.20
CA ALA A 232 -1.26 3.77 14.46
C ALA A 232 -2.61 4.20 13.85
N ALA A 233 -2.91 3.75 12.64
CA ALA A 233 -4.19 3.97 11.99
C ALA A 233 -5.35 3.31 12.75
N GLY A 234 -5.14 2.08 13.25
CA GLY A 234 -6.12 1.38 14.07
C GLY A 234 -6.34 2.05 15.43
N LEU A 235 -5.27 2.44 16.12
CA LEU A 235 -5.35 3.18 17.39
C LEU A 235 -6.10 4.51 17.23
N ARG A 236 -5.95 5.18 16.07
CA ARG A 236 -6.73 6.37 15.76
C ARG A 236 -8.23 6.11 15.71
N LEU A 237 -8.66 4.99 15.11
CA LEU A 237 -10.08 4.58 15.11
C LEU A 237 -10.54 4.25 16.53
N GLY A 238 -9.74 3.50 17.27
CA GLY A 238 -10.04 3.14 18.66
C GLY A 238 -10.20 4.36 19.56
N LEU A 239 -9.31 5.33 19.45
CA LEU A 239 -9.40 6.57 20.20
C LEU A 239 -10.68 7.35 19.88
N ALA A 240 -11.12 7.37 18.62
CA ALA A 240 -12.38 8.02 18.24
C ALA A 240 -13.62 7.36 18.87
N VAL A 241 -13.56 6.06 19.16
CA VAL A 241 -14.63 5.31 19.83
C VAL A 241 -14.63 5.58 21.33
N ILE A 242 -13.44 5.60 21.98
CA ILE A 242 -13.29 5.76 23.44
C ILE A 242 -13.48 7.23 23.85
N ALA A 243 -12.83 8.14 23.13
CA ALA A 243 -12.78 9.57 23.45
C ALA A 243 -13.25 10.44 22.27
N PRO A 244 -14.55 10.43 21.91
CA PRO A 244 -15.09 11.15 20.76
C PRO A 244 -15.10 12.67 20.93
N GLY A 245 -14.76 13.18 22.11
CA GLY A 245 -14.79 14.59 22.44
C GLY A 245 -16.22 15.15 22.40
N ARG A 246 -16.43 16.21 21.61
CA ARG A 246 -17.75 16.88 21.45
C ARG A 246 -18.62 16.25 20.35
N LEU A 247 -18.12 15.21 19.67
CA LEU A 247 -18.84 14.53 18.60
C LEU A 247 -19.56 13.28 19.13
N THR A 248 -20.56 12.82 18.40
CA THR A 248 -21.07 11.46 18.61
C THR A 248 -20.01 10.45 18.19
N ARG A 249 -20.02 9.25 18.78
CA ARG A 249 -19.05 8.18 18.43
C ARG A 249 -19.01 7.90 16.92
N LYS A 250 -20.18 7.87 16.27
CA LYS A 250 -20.27 7.68 14.81
C LYS A 250 -19.61 8.82 14.04
N ALA A 251 -19.88 10.08 14.41
CA ALA A 251 -19.28 11.23 13.75
C ALA A 251 -17.77 11.31 13.98
N ALA A 252 -17.31 11.01 15.20
CA ALA A 252 -15.89 10.94 15.54
C ALA A 252 -15.16 9.83 14.72
N LEU A 253 -15.78 8.65 14.60
CA LEU A 253 -15.23 7.54 13.83
C LEU A 253 -15.14 7.90 12.34
N VAL A 254 -16.16 8.50 11.75
CA VAL A 254 -16.15 8.96 10.34
C VAL A 254 -15.04 10.01 10.11
N ALA A 255 -14.89 10.96 11.05
CA ALA A 255 -13.82 11.97 10.97
C ALA A 255 -12.41 11.34 11.10
N ALA A 256 -12.25 10.32 11.97
CA ALA A 256 -11.00 9.61 12.16
C ALA A 256 -10.66 8.66 11.00
N ALA A 257 -11.67 8.10 10.34
CA ALA A 257 -11.49 7.12 9.26
C ALA A 257 -10.71 7.67 8.07
N ARG A 258 -10.94 8.93 7.68
CA ARG A 258 -10.26 9.52 6.52
C ARG A 258 -8.74 9.53 6.67
N PRO A 259 -8.13 10.12 7.72
CA PRO A 259 -6.68 10.06 7.90
C PRO A 259 -6.18 8.64 8.19
N ALA A 260 -6.95 7.80 8.88
CA ALA A 260 -6.57 6.41 9.15
C ALA A 260 -6.45 5.59 7.86
N VAL A 261 -7.42 5.70 6.94
CA VAL A 261 -7.38 5.04 5.62
C VAL A 261 -6.23 5.59 4.76
N GLN A 262 -5.94 6.89 4.84
CA GLN A 262 -4.79 7.46 4.13
C GLN A 262 -3.46 6.87 4.65
N ILE A 263 -3.31 6.68 5.96
CA ILE A 263 -2.13 5.98 6.52
C ILE A 263 -2.07 4.54 5.98
N MET A 264 -3.21 3.83 5.93
CA MET A 264 -3.27 2.47 5.39
C MET A 264 -2.89 2.38 3.91
N TYR A 265 -3.23 3.37 3.06
CA TYR A 265 -2.75 3.41 1.68
C TYR A 265 -1.22 3.49 1.61
N GLY A 266 -0.61 4.31 2.45
CA GLY A 266 0.85 4.37 2.55
C GLY A 266 1.46 3.08 3.10
N ALA A 267 0.87 2.49 4.14
CA ALA A 267 1.31 1.20 4.69
C ALA A 267 1.20 0.07 3.67
N ALA A 268 0.09 0.01 2.90
CA ALA A 268 -0.08 -0.98 1.83
C ALA A 268 1.00 -0.86 0.74
N LEU A 269 1.39 0.37 0.38
CA LEU A 269 2.51 0.58 -0.55
C LEU A 269 3.82 0.06 0.02
N LEU A 270 4.10 0.28 1.31
CA LEU A 270 5.30 -0.24 1.97
C LEU A 270 5.28 -1.77 2.02
N PHE A 271 4.15 -2.41 2.34
CA PHE A 271 4.00 -3.87 2.29
C PHE A 271 4.22 -4.43 0.89
N PHE A 272 3.73 -3.73 -0.14
CA PHE A 272 3.95 -4.14 -1.52
C PHE A 272 5.44 -4.12 -1.90
N VAL A 273 6.16 -3.06 -1.49
CA VAL A 273 7.62 -2.98 -1.68
C VAL A 273 8.34 -4.07 -0.89
N ALA A 274 7.94 -4.31 0.37
CA ALA A 274 8.49 -5.39 1.20
C ALA A 274 8.32 -6.75 0.51
N ALA A 275 7.11 -7.09 0.07
CA ALA A 275 6.81 -8.35 -0.60
C ALA A 275 7.62 -8.53 -1.91
N PHE A 276 7.82 -7.44 -2.67
CA PHE A 276 8.66 -7.47 -3.87
C PHE A 276 10.12 -7.79 -3.53
N VAL A 277 10.69 -7.12 -2.54
CA VAL A 277 12.06 -7.39 -2.08
C VAL A 277 12.17 -8.81 -1.53
N GLU A 278 11.19 -9.26 -0.74
CA GLU A 278 11.15 -10.59 -0.13
C GLU A 278 11.06 -11.71 -1.17
N ALA A 279 10.27 -11.54 -2.23
CA ALA A 279 10.08 -12.56 -3.26
C ALA A 279 11.23 -12.62 -4.26
N PHE A 280 11.76 -11.47 -4.70
CA PHE A 280 12.66 -11.43 -5.85
C PHE A 280 14.12 -11.13 -5.50
N TRP A 281 14.39 -10.45 -4.37
CA TRP A 281 15.74 -10.06 -4.01
C TRP A 281 16.28 -10.81 -2.79
N SER A 282 15.48 -11.01 -1.76
CA SER A 282 15.92 -11.69 -0.53
C SER A 282 16.44 -13.12 -0.77
N PRO A 283 15.85 -13.94 -1.67
CA PRO A 283 16.31 -15.29 -1.94
C PRO A 283 17.61 -15.39 -2.76
N LEU A 284 18.09 -14.30 -3.38
CA LEU A 284 19.29 -14.35 -4.23
C LEU A 284 20.51 -14.78 -3.42
N THR A 285 21.13 -15.89 -3.80
CA THR A 285 22.32 -16.45 -3.13
C THR A 285 23.62 -15.82 -3.61
N GLU A 286 23.63 -15.20 -4.81
CA GLU A 286 24.80 -14.54 -5.39
C GLU A 286 25.14 -13.23 -4.66
N VAL A 287 24.17 -12.65 -3.94
CA VAL A 287 24.39 -11.39 -3.20
C VAL A 287 25.02 -11.68 -1.84
N PRO A 288 26.22 -11.15 -1.55
CA PRO A 288 26.91 -11.37 -0.29
C PRO A 288 26.12 -10.87 0.91
N PHE A 289 26.27 -11.53 2.06
CA PHE A 289 25.64 -11.16 3.33
C PHE A 289 25.79 -9.68 3.68
N ASN A 290 27.01 -9.14 3.63
CA ASN A 290 27.29 -7.74 3.94
C ASN A 290 26.55 -6.76 3.01
N ALA A 291 26.41 -7.10 1.73
CA ALA A 291 25.64 -6.29 0.79
C ALA A 291 24.15 -6.29 1.14
N LYS A 292 23.59 -7.44 1.53
CA LYS A 292 22.20 -7.53 1.98
C LYS A 292 21.94 -6.72 3.25
N LEU A 293 22.85 -6.79 4.23
CA LEU A 293 22.78 -5.95 5.42
C LEU A 293 22.87 -4.47 5.08
N GLY A 294 23.79 -4.09 4.17
CA GLY A 294 23.95 -2.70 3.72
C GLY A 294 22.67 -2.14 3.09
N VAL A 295 22.01 -2.93 2.23
CA VAL A 295 20.71 -2.55 1.64
C VAL A 295 19.63 -2.42 2.71
N GLY A 296 19.58 -3.34 3.69
CA GLY A 296 18.66 -3.24 4.82
C GLY A 296 18.87 -1.96 5.64
N MET A 297 20.11 -1.67 6.02
CA MET A 297 20.45 -0.42 6.74
C MET A 297 20.12 0.83 5.92
N ALA A 298 20.39 0.82 4.63
CA ALA A 298 20.02 1.91 3.73
C ALA A 298 18.50 2.10 3.65
N GLY A 299 17.74 1.01 3.62
CA GLY A 299 16.27 1.03 3.67
C GLY A 299 15.74 1.70 4.94
N TRP A 300 16.28 1.36 6.11
CA TRP A 300 15.94 2.01 7.37
C TRP A 300 16.28 3.50 7.37
N ALA A 301 17.51 3.87 6.95
CA ALA A 301 17.95 5.26 6.87
C ALA A 301 17.06 6.07 5.91
N LEU A 302 16.74 5.51 4.75
CA LEU A 302 15.88 6.13 3.74
C LEU A 302 14.48 6.40 4.29
N LEU A 303 13.83 5.41 4.93
CA LEU A 303 12.48 5.58 5.45
C LEU A 303 12.43 6.53 6.63
N ILE A 304 13.42 6.50 7.53
CA ILE A 304 13.55 7.46 8.64
C ILE A 304 13.71 8.87 8.06
N ALA A 305 14.60 9.07 7.09
CA ALA A 305 14.78 10.36 6.43
C ALA A 305 13.54 10.82 5.68
N TYR A 306 12.87 9.92 4.98
CA TYR A 306 11.61 10.18 4.27
C TYR A 306 10.52 10.68 5.25
N PHE A 307 10.26 9.98 6.34
CA PHE A 307 9.24 10.40 7.30
C PHE A 307 9.68 11.65 8.09
N ALA A 308 10.97 11.83 8.32
CA ALA A 308 11.47 13.03 8.99
C ALA A 308 11.38 14.28 8.11
N PHE A 309 11.78 14.21 6.85
CA PHE A 309 12.06 15.41 6.05
C PHE A 309 11.13 15.63 4.85
N ALA A 310 10.60 14.57 4.21
CA ALA A 310 9.85 14.72 2.99
C ALA A 310 8.60 15.59 3.19
N GLY A 311 8.31 16.47 2.23
CA GLY A 311 7.14 17.35 2.22
C GLY A 311 7.19 18.54 3.20
N ARG A 312 8.27 18.78 3.97
CA ARG A 312 8.34 19.90 4.93
C ARG A 312 8.17 21.28 4.27
N GLY A 313 8.62 21.46 3.04
CA GLY A 313 8.53 22.75 2.33
C GLY A 313 7.20 22.99 1.59
N ARG A 314 6.33 21.96 1.46
CA ARG A 314 5.05 22.05 0.73
C ARG A 314 3.83 22.26 1.63
N ALA A 315 3.96 22.09 2.93
CA ALA A 315 2.87 22.29 3.90
C ALA A 315 2.54 23.75 4.18
N ALA A 316 3.27 24.70 3.55
CA ALA A 316 3.09 26.14 3.70
C ALA A 316 2.44 26.82 2.47
N ARG A 317 1.82 26.04 1.57
CA ARG A 317 1.10 26.61 0.42
C ARG A 317 -0.33 26.10 0.37
#